data_4e937a71b137c2f2ed5376ebf780cb6a
#
_entry.id   4e937a71b137c2f2ed5376ebf780cb6a
#
_cell.length_a   1.000
_cell.length_b   1.000
_cell.length_c   1.000
_cell.angle_alpha   90.00
_cell.angle_beta   90.00
_cell.angle_gamma   90.00
#
_symmetry.space_group_name_H-M   'P 1'
#
loop_
_entity.id
_entity.type
_entity.pdbx_description
1 polymer ?
#
loop_
_entity_poly.entity_id
_entity_poly.type
_entity_poly.pdbx_seq_one_letter_code
_entity_poly.pdbx_strand_id
1 'polypeptide(L)'
;MGYLLDGRVSALWGTHTHVPTADARVLPKGTGYVTDLGMTGPQESVLGIRPELSIARFRGDLTERYRWAEGPTKLEGVLFTLDGATGKCLKAERVDQWD
;
A
#
# COMPACT_ATOMS: atom_id res chain seq x y z
N MET A 1 -1.32 16.41 -3.54
CA MET A 1 -1.79 15.75 -4.78
C MET A 1 -3.25 15.35 -4.72
N GLY A 2 -3.70 14.67 -3.66
CA GLY A 2 -5.09 14.23 -3.54
C GLY A 2 -6.11 15.36 -3.71
N TYR A 3 -5.95 16.45 -2.99
CA TYR A 3 -6.88 17.59 -3.10
C TYR A 3 -6.83 18.28 -4.45
N LEU A 4 -5.69 18.28 -5.12
CA LEU A 4 -5.57 18.85 -6.47
C LEU A 4 -6.39 18.06 -7.48
N LEU A 5 -6.43 16.74 -7.36
CA LEU A 5 -7.12 15.85 -8.27
C LEU A 5 -8.54 15.49 -7.82
N ASP A 6 -8.93 15.92 -6.62
CA ASP A 6 -10.24 15.60 -6.06
C ASP A 6 -11.37 16.10 -6.98
N GLY A 7 -12.26 15.18 -7.36
CA GLY A 7 -13.34 15.43 -8.30
C GLY A 7 -12.94 15.36 -9.76
N ARG A 8 -11.64 15.18 -10.06
CA ARG A 8 -11.12 15.10 -11.44
C ARG A 8 -10.76 13.68 -11.86
N VAL A 9 -10.56 12.79 -10.89
CA VAL A 9 -10.29 11.35 -11.11
C VAL A 9 -11.19 10.55 -10.17
N SER A 10 -11.47 9.30 -10.53
CA SER A 10 -12.30 8.41 -9.72
C SER A 10 -11.58 7.89 -8.48
N ALA A 11 -10.30 7.60 -8.60
CA ALA A 11 -9.47 7.13 -7.49
C ALA A 11 -8.01 7.54 -7.70
N LEU A 12 -7.32 7.71 -6.58
CA LEU A 12 -5.90 8.03 -6.54
C LEU A 12 -5.24 7.24 -5.42
N TRP A 13 -4.15 6.56 -5.72
CA TRP A 13 -3.40 5.79 -4.72
C TRP A 13 -1.91 5.93 -4.96
N GLY A 14 -1.13 5.65 -3.93
CA GLY A 14 0.32 5.60 -3.99
C GLY A 14 0.86 4.23 -3.62
N THR A 15 2.11 4.02 -3.99
CA THR A 15 2.89 2.84 -3.64
C THR A 15 4.33 3.30 -3.46
N HIS A 16 4.91 3.09 -2.34
CA HIS A 16 6.33 3.40 -2.12
C HIS A 16 6.84 2.86 -0.79
N THR A 17 6.08 3.12 0.26
CA THR A 17 6.52 2.77 1.61
C THR A 17 6.42 1.29 1.89
N HIS A 18 5.64 0.54 1.12
CA HIS A 18 5.31 -0.87 1.32
C HIS A 18 4.47 -1.12 2.59
N VAL A 19 3.97 -0.07 3.20
CA VAL A 19 3.13 -0.15 4.40
C VAL A 19 1.80 0.53 4.11
N PRO A 20 0.66 -0.13 4.35
CA PRO A 20 -0.63 0.46 4.06
C PRO A 20 -0.91 1.60 5.02
N THR A 21 -1.32 2.73 4.48
CA THR A 21 -1.68 3.88 5.31
C THR A 21 -3.13 3.81 5.76
N ALA A 22 -3.44 4.46 6.87
CA ALA A 22 -4.77 4.41 7.48
C ALA A 22 -5.76 5.43 6.89
N ASP A 23 -5.40 6.09 5.81
CA ASP A 23 -6.15 7.22 5.26
C ASP A 23 -7.03 6.86 4.05
N ALA A 24 -7.36 5.59 3.84
CA ALA A 24 -8.30 5.17 2.79
C ALA A 24 -9.65 5.85 3.02
N ARG A 25 -10.07 6.69 2.07
CA ARG A 25 -11.31 7.47 2.21
C ARG A 25 -11.80 8.01 0.87
N VAL A 26 -12.98 8.58 0.88
CA VAL A 26 -13.51 9.38 -0.23
C VAL A 26 -13.28 10.85 0.10
N LEU A 27 -12.63 11.57 -0.79
CA LEU A 27 -12.39 13.01 -0.64
C LEU A 27 -13.67 13.82 -0.88
N PRO A 28 -13.73 15.09 -0.44
CA PRO A 28 -14.97 15.88 -0.48
C PRO A 28 -15.64 16.00 -1.85
N LYS A 29 -14.87 15.94 -2.93
CA LYS A 29 -15.42 16.04 -4.31
C LYS A 29 -15.62 14.70 -4.99
N GLY A 30 -15.46 13.58 -4.27
CA GLY A 30 -15.82 12.25 -4.73
C GLY A 30 -14.67 11.39 -5.28
N THR A 31 -13.42 11.79 -5.11
CA THR A 31 -12.28 10.94 -5.46
C THR A 31 -11.96 9.98 -4.32
N GLY A 32 -11.86 8.68 -4.59
CA GLY A 32 -11.34 7.71 -3.64
C GLY A 32 -9.84 7.92 -3.47
N TYR A 33 -9.33 7.83 -2.24
CA TYR A 33 -7.94 8.15 -1.95
C TYR A 33 -7.33 7.24 -0.90
N VAL A 34 -6.08 6.87 -1.11
CA VAL A 34 -5.20 6.28 -0.12
C VAL A 34 -3.76 6.68 -0.43
N THR A 35 -2.98 7.01 0.59
CA THR A 35 -1.59 7.41 0.39
C THR A 35 -0.74 6.25 -0.07
N ASP A 36 -0.88 5.07 0.54
CA ASP A 36 -0.12 3.88 0.14
C ASP A 36 -0.98 2.62 0.30
N LEU A 37 -0.95 1.78 -0.74
CA LEU A 37 -1.70 0.52 -0.77
C LEU A 37 -1.10 -0.54 0.15
N GLY A 38 0.17 -0.44 0.48
CA GLY A 38 0.91 -1.49 1.16
C GLY A 38 1.64 -2.42 0.21
N MET A 39 1.89 -3.64 0.65
CA MET A 39 2.70 -4.62 -0.06
C MET A 39 2.02 -5.98 -0.10
N THR A 40 2.18 -6.68 -1.20
CA THR A 40 1.87 -8.11 -1.27
C THR A 40 3.17 -8.88 -1.14
N GLY A 41 3.32 -9.64 -0.07
CA GLY A 41 4.55 -10.38 0.19
C GLY A 41 4.65 -10.94 1.59
N PRO A 42 5.86 -11.38 2.00
CA PRO A 42 6.08 -12.02 3.29
C PRO A 42 5.85 -11.03 4.43
N GLN A 43 5.11 -11.49 5.45
CA GLN A 43 4.76 -10.68 6.62
C GLN A 43 5.96 -10.42 7.52
N GLU A 44 6.70 -11.48 7.85
CA GLU A 44 7.88 -11.40 8.72
C GLU A 44 9.09 -10.94 7.90
N SER A 45 9.13 -9.64 7.60
CA SER A 45 10.15 -9.07 6.73
C SER A 45 10.32 -7.57 7.00
N VAL A 46 11.43 -7.03 6.47
CA VAL A 46 11.60 -5.57 6.36
C VAL A 46 11.39 -5.23 4.88
N LEU A 47 10.20 -4.76 4.56
CA LEU A 47 9.79 -4.41 3.18
C LEU A 47 9.99 -5.58 2.20
N GLY A 48 9.72 -6.82 2.65
CA GLY A 48 9.90 -8.04 1.86
C GLY A 48 11.26 -8.70 1.98
N ILE A 49 12.23 -8.05 2.63
CA ILE A 49 13.61 -8.53 2.77
C ILE A 49 13.76 -9.24 4.11
N ARG A 50 14.59 -10.27 4.16
CA ARG A 50 14.95 -10.95 5.42
C ARG A 50 15.42 -9.94 6.46
N PRO A 51 14.84 -9.93 7.68
CA PRO A 51 15.16 -8.93 8.69
C PRO A 51 16.65 -8.86 9.05
N GLU A 52 17.31 -10.01 9.15
CA GLU A 52 18.75 -10.08 9.49
C GLU A 52 19.62 -9.37 8.46
N LEU A 53 19.25 -9.39 7.18
CA LEU A 53 20.01 -8.71 6.13
C LEU A 53 19.83 -7.19 6.21
N SER A 54 18.64 -6.73 6.51
CA SER A 54 18.36 -5.30 6.70
C SER A 54 19.07 -4.77 7.95
N ILE A 55 19.04 -5.52 9.04
CA ILE A 55 19.73 -5.17 10.27
C ILE A 55 21.24 -5.09 10.04
N ALA A 56 21.82 -6.07 9.33
CA ALA A 56 23.23 -6.06 9.00
C ALA A 56 23.64 -4.82 8.22
N ARG A 57 22.84 -4.43 7.24
CA ARG A 57 23.10 -3.21 6.45
C ARG A 57 23.01 -1.94 7.29
N PHE A 58 22.07 -1.84 8.21
CA PHE A 58 21.99 -0.72 9.13
C PHE A 58 23.22 -0.61 10.02
N ARG A 59 23.87 -1.73 10.30
CA ARG A 59 25.13 -1.79 11.08
C ARG A 59 26.37 -1.56 10.22
N GLY A 60 26.21 -1.34 8.93
CA GLY A 60 27.32 -1.08 8.01
C GLY A 60 27.90 -2.31 7.34
N ASP A 61 27.34 -3.50 7.53
CA ASP A 61 27.76 -4.72 6.86
C ASP A 61 27.08 -4.79 5.49
N LEU A 62 27.88 -4.67 4.42
CA LEU A 62 27.42 -4.68 3.05
C LEU A 62 27.85 -5.96 2.30
N THR A 63 28.31 -6.98 3.00
CA THR A 63 28.87 -8.20 2.40
C THR A 63 27.82 -9.12 1.78
N GLU A 64 26.58 -9.11 2.33
CA GLU A 64 25.50 -9.95 1.80
C GLU A 64 24.51 -9.15 0.97
N ARG A 65 23.99 -9.82 -0.07
CA ARG A 65 22.94 -9.27 -0.90
C ARG A 65 21.59 -9.42 -0.23
N TYR A 66 20.66 -8.52 -0.52
CA TYR A 66 19.28 -8.67 -0.10
C TYR A 66 18.66 -9.94 -0.69
N ARG A 67 17.90 -10.64 0.14
CA ARG A 67 17.10 -11.81 -0.24
C ARG A 67 15.69 -11.62 0.27
N TRP A 68 14.75 -12.15 -0.51
CA TRP A 68 13.36 -12.14 -0.09
C TRP A 68 13.18 -12.96 1.18
N ALA A 69 12.35 -12.47 2.08
CA ALA A 69 11.96 -13.22 3.26
C ALA A 69 11.03 -14.38 2.85
N GLU A 70 10.97 -15.39 3.71
CA GLU A 70 10.09 -16.54 3.55
C GLU A 70 9.04 -16.55 4.66
N GLY A 71 8.03 -17.42 4.53
CA GLY A 71 6.99 -17.57 5.53
C GLY A 71 5.64 -17.08 5.05
N PRO A 72 4.68 -16.90 5.96
CA PRO A 72 3.33 -16.48 5.62
C PRO A 72 3.33 -15.18 4.83
N THR A 73 2.51 -15.14 3.78
CA THR A 73 2.37 -13.96 2.94
C THR A 73 1.02 -13.27 3.19
N LYS A 74 0.98 -12.00 2.85
CA LYS A 74 -0.19 -11.16 3.00
C LYS A 74 -0.35 -10.29 1.75
N LEU A 75 -1.58 -10.21 1.26
CA LEU A 75 -1.95 -9.25 0.23
C LEU A 75 -2.54 -8.02 0.92
N GLU A 76 -2.03 -6.86 0.60
CA GLU A 76 -2.55 -5.58 1.06
C GLU A 76 -3.03 -4.76 -0.12
N GLY A 77 -4.15 -4.09 0.04
CA GLY A 77 -4.72 -3.28 -1.03
C GLY A 77 -5.89 -2.44 -0.54
N VAL A 78 -6.56 -1.83 -1.48
CA VAL A 78 -7.76 -1.03 -1.23
C VAL A 78 -8.81 -1.34 -2.28
N LEU A 79 -10.04 -1.52 -1.85
CA LEU A 79 -11.19 -1.67 -2.73
C LEU A 79 -11.91 -0.32 -2.83
N PHE A 80 -11.95 0.23 -4.04
CA PHE A 80 -12.73 1.42 -4.33
C PHE A 80 -14.04 1.01 -5.01
N THR A 81 -15.17 1.42 -4.43
CA THR A 81 -16.48 1.25 -5.04
C THR A 81 -16.86 2.52 -5.76
N LEU A 82 -17.05 2.44 -7.08
CA LEU A 82 -17.31 3.59 -7.93
C LEU A 82 -18.74 3.59 -8.44
N ASP A 83 -19.33 4.79 -8.59
CA ASP A 83 -20.61 4.96 -9.29
C ASP A 83 -20.33 4.95 -10.80
N GLY A 84 -20.91 3.97 -11.50
CA GLY A 84 -20.72 3.83 -12.95
C GLY A 84 -21.32 4.97 -13.78
N ALA A 85 -22.30 5.71 -13.24
CA ALA A 85 -22.93 6.82 -13.94
C ALA A 85 -22.14 8.12 -13.83
N THR A 86 -21.53 8.39 -12.66
CA THR A 86 -20.84 9.65 -12.37
C THR A 86 -19.33 9.53 -12.31
N GLY A 87 -18.80 8.30 -12.13
CA GLY A 87 -17.39 8.06 -11.88
C GLY A 87 -16.92 8.42 -10.47
N LYS A 88 -17.82 8.88 -9.61
CA LYS A 88 -17.49 9.23 -8.22
C LYS A 88 -17.26 7.98 -7.39
N CYS A 89 -16.30 8.04 -6.47
CA CYS A 89 -16.08 7.00 -5.49
C CYS A 89 -17.14 7.09 -4.39
N LEU A 90 -17.73 5.95 -4.07
CA LEU A 90 -18.74 5.83 -3.02
C LEU A 90 -18.13 5.31 -1.72
N LYS A 91 -17.07 4.50 -1.82
CA LYS A 91 -16.45 3.86 -0.67
C LYS A 91 -15.01 3.47 -0.98
N ALA A 92 -14.13 3.61 -0.01
CA ALA A 92 -12.75 3.18 -0.08
C ALA A 92 -12.44 2.32 1.16
N GLU A 93 -12.05 1.07 0.96
CA GLU A 93 -11.85 0.10 2.05
C GLU A 93 -10.50 -0.58 1.91
N ARG A 94 -9.75 -0.66 3.01
CA ARG A 94 -8.56 -1.48 3.05
C ARG A 94 -8.92 -2.96 2.95
N VAL A 95 -8.11 -3.70 2.20
CA VAL A 95 -8.24 -5.15 2.06
C VAL A 95 -6.93 -5.79 2.50
N ASP A 96 -7.01 -6.65 3.51
CA ASP A 96 -5.90 -7.48 3.97
C ASP A 96 -6.30 -8.95 3.80
N GLN A 97 -5.53 -9.69 3.02
CA GLN A 97 -5.79 -11.11 2.78
C GLN A 97 -4.54 -11.91 3.09
N TRP A 98 -4.68 -12.87 3.99
CA TRP A 98 -3.61 -13.79 4.38
C TRP A 98 -3.71 -15.10 3.60
N ASP A 99 -2.58 -15.71 3.29
CA ASP A 99 -2.55 -17.05 2.71
C ASP A 99 -2.63 -18.16 3.75
#